data_f0c521fe1e43b54fb9942cef80703cbc
#
_entry.id   f0c521fe1e43b54fb9942cef80703cbc
#
_cell.length_a   1.000
_cell.length_b   1.000
_cell.length_c   1.000
_cell.angle_alpha   90.00
_cell.angle_beta   90.00
_cell.angle_gamma   90.00
#
_symmetry.space_group_name_H-M   'P 1'
#
loop_
_entity.id
_entity.type
_entity.pdbx_description
1 polymer ?
#
loop_
_entity_poly.entity_id
_entity_poly.type
_entity_poly.pdbx_seq_one_letter_code
_entity_poly.pdbx_strand_id
1 'polypeptide(L)'
;MSVLVGAACYVLLFVLPGQPVVLFVVGSLAVINVTLAVFNLIPAFPMDGGRVLRALLARSRPYAEATQTAATAGKLIAVLMAVFAVLAFAPLLLLIAMFVYIAAGAESRTTVLRDLFRGLTVRELMSTDVRTVTPETTVAAFVDRVVTERTTAYPVMERGTVTGVVTLDSVQKVPLEARDSTTVADVMGPTPPTVGPDADAFDALVTMSSARGDRILVVESGRFVGQITSADFVRMIEVLQGLGPRDEVELPDGYA
;
A
#
# COMPACT_ATOMS: atom_id res chain seq x y z
N MET A 1 -11.14 -24.01 2.04
CA MET A 1 -10.40 -24.77 3.09
C MET A 1 -11.29 -25.05 4.31
N SER A 2 -11.87 -24.07 4.98
CA SER A 2 -12.67 -24.27 6.21
C SER A 2 -13.84 -25.25 6.07
N VAL A 3 -14.54 -25.28 4.92
CA VAL A 3 -15.63 -26.25 4.66
C VAL A 3 -15.12 -27.68 4.63
N LEU A 4 -13.97 -27.91 3.97
CA LEU A 4 -13.37 -29.25 3.89
C LEU A 4 -12.86 -29.73 5.26
N VAL A 5 -12.25 -28.85 6.04
CA VAL A 5 -11.79 -29.15 7.40
C VAL A 5 -12.98 -29.42 8.32
N GLY A 6 -14.03 -28.59 8.25
CA GLY A 6 -15.26 -28.79 9.02
C GLY A 6 -15.94 -30.12 8.71
N ALA A 7 -16.07 -30.46 7.42
CA ALA A 7 -16.62 -31.72 6.96
C ALA A 7 -15.77 -32.93 7.41
N ALA A 8 -14.44 -32.84 7.29
CA ALA A 8 -13.53 -33.89 7.76
C ALA A 8 -13.62 -34.10 9.26
N CYS A 9 -13.64 -33.02 10.06
CA CYS A 9 -13.85 -33.11 11.52
C CYS A 9 -15.21 -33.73 11.87
N TYR A 10 -16.26 -33.34 11.12
CA TYR A 10 -17.59 -33.91 11.35
C TYR A 10 -17.62 -35.42 11.08
N VAL A 11 -17.02 -35.89 10.00
CA VAL A 11 -16.88 -37.32 9.68
C VAL A 11 -16.05 -38.04 10.75
N LEU A 12 -14.97 -37.41 11.23
CA LEU A 12 -14.11 -37.98 12.28
C LEU A 12 -14.86 -38.25 13.60
N LEU A 13 -15.88 -37.43 13.93
CA LEU A 13 -16.71 -37.64 15.10
C LEU A 13 -17.47 -38.96 15.07
N PHE A 14 -17.78 -39.52 13.88
CA PHE A 14 -18.45 -40.80 13.74
C PHE A 14 -17.49 -42.01 13.76
N VAL A 15 -16.20 -41.76 13.48
CA VAL A 15 -15.20 -42.83 13.31
C VAL A 15 -14.35 -43.03 14.58
N LEU A 16 -14.17 -41.99 15.39
CA LEU A 16 -13.32 -42.05 16.57
C LEU A 16 -14.07 -42.68 17.77
N PRO A 17 -13.50 -43.73 18.40
CA PRO A 17 -14.08 -44.29 19.63
C PRO A 17 -13.93 -43.33 20.79
N GLY A 18 -15.01 -43.13 21.49
CA GLY A 18 -15.44 -42.29 22.58
C GLY A 18 -14.50 -41.81 23.68
N GLN A 19 -13.36 -41.23 23.36
CA GLN A 19 -12.59 -40.43 24.33
C GLN A 19 -13.24 -39.04 24.46
N PRO A 20 -13.80 -38.65 25.64
CA PRO A 20 -14.56 -37.41 25.79
C PRO A 20 -13.78 -36.16 25.38
N VAL A 21 -12.48 -36.12 25.66
CA VAL A 21 -11.60 -35.00 25.32
C VAL A 21 -11.40 -34.88 23.81
N VAL A 22 -11.22 -36.00 23.11
CA VAL A 22 -11.05 -36.02 21.65
C VAL A 22 -12.34 -35.60 20.96
N LEU A 23 -13.48 -36.08 21.39
CA LEU A 23 -14.79 -35.70 20.88
C LEU A 23 -15.07 -34.21 21.09
N PHE A 24 -14.72 -33.68 22.27
CA PHE A 24 -14.84 -32.24 22.55
C PHE A 24 -13.97 -31.40 21.63
N VAL A 25 -12.69 -31.73 21.44
CA VAL A 25 -11.76 -30.99 20.59
C VAL A 25 -12.20 -31.06 19.12
N VAL A 26 -12.49 -32.24 18.59
CA VAL A 26 -12.92 -32.43 17.20
C VAL A 26 -14.26 -31.75 16.94
N GLY A 27 -15.21 -31.84 17.88
CA GLY A 27 -16.50 -31.18 17.82
C GLY A 27 -16.36 -29.64 17.81
N SER A 28 -15.52 -29.12 18.70
CA SER A 28 -15.23 -27.68 18.72
C SER A 28 -14.59 -27.19 17.43
N LEU A 29 -13.62 -27.94 16.86
CA LEU A 29 -13.01 -27.63 15.56
C LEU A 29 -14.03 -27.67 14.41
N ALA A 30 -14.95 -28.66 14.44
CA ALA A 30 -16.01 -28.74 13.43
C ALA A 30 -16.92 -27.50 13.50
N VAL A 31 -17.41 -27.12 14.68
CA VAL A 31 -18.25 -25.93 14.88
C VAL A 31 -17.54 -24.66 14.47
N ILE A 32 -16.28 -24.45 14.86
CA ILE A 32 -15.50 -23.27 14.52
C ILE A 32 -15.33 -23.18 13.00
N ASN A 33 -14.97 -24.26 12.31
CA ASN A 33 -14.76 -24.26 10.87
C ASN A 33 -16.06 -24.04 10.08
N VAL A 34 -17.19 -24.60 10.53
CA VAL A 34 -18.50 -24.33 9.94
C VAL A 34 -18.87 -22.86 10.13
N THR A 35 -18.69 -22.33 11.32
CA THR A 35 -18.93 -20.89 11.60
C THR A 35 -18.08 -19.99 10.71
N LEU A 36 -16.79 -20.28 10.60
CA LEU A 36 -15.88 -19.54 9.70
C LEU A 36 -16.32 -19.63 8.22
N ALA A 37 -16.80 -20.81 7.79
CA ALA A 37 -17.29 -20.99 6.44
C ALA A 37 -18.55 -20.14 6.17
N VAL A 38 -19.50 -20.12 7.12
CA VAL A 38 -20.71 -19.29 7.04
C VAL A 38 -20.35 -17.81 7.01
N PHE A 39 -19.44 -17.37 7.90
CA PHE A 39 -18.94 -15.98 7.88
C PHE A 39 -18.29 -15.62 6.54
N ASN A 40 -17.47 -16.50 5.98
CA ASN A 40 -16.80 -16.26 4.70
C ASN A 40 -17.75 -16.22 3.50
N LEU A 41 -18.96 -16.77 3.60
CA LEU A 41 -20.00 -16.68 2.57
C LEU A 41 -20.78 -15.37 2.60
N ILE A 42 -20.66 -14.55 3.65
CA ILE A 42 -21.33 -13.24 3.71
C ILE A 42 -20.85 -12.37 2.54
N PRO A 43 -21.77 -11.82 1.70
CA PRO A 43 -21.44 -11.08 0.49
C PRO A 43 -20.96 -9.66 0.81
N ALA A 44 -19.84 -9.55 1.53
CA ALA A 44 -19.26 -8.29 1.99
C ALA A 44 -17.77 -8.45 2.29
N PHE A 45 -16.99 -7.41 2.09
CA PHE A 45 -15.59 -7.39 2.55
C PHE A 45 -15.52 -7.30 4.10
N PRO A 46 -14.49 -7.91 4.72
CA PRO A 46 -13.32 -8.57 4.14
C PRO A 46 -13.50 -10.08 3.87
N MET A 47 -14.71 -10.61 3.87
CA MET A 47 -14.99 -12.03 3.69
C MET A 47 -14.87 -12.46 2.22
N ASP A 48 -14.69 -13.79 1.98
CA ASP A 48 -14.59 -14.32 0.60
C ASP A 48 -15.85 -14.10 -0.21
N GLY A 49 -17.02 -14.10 0.42
CA GLY A 49 -18.30 -13.72 -0.22
C GLY A 49 -18.32 -12.30 -0.77
N GLY A 50 -17.55 -11.36 -0.18
CA GLY A 50 -17.35 -10.02 -0.71
C GLY A 50 -16.59 -10.01 -2.04
N ARG A 51 -15.63 -10.91 -2.20
CA ARG A 51 -14.90 -11.08 -3.48
C ARG A 51 -15.81 -11.64 -4.57
N VAL A 52 -16.69 -12.57 -4.22
CA VAL A 52 -17.70 -13.11 -5.13
C VAL A 52 -18.68 -12.01 -5.52
N LEU A 53 -19.20 -11.24 -4.55
CA LEU A 53 -20.08 -10.10 -4.80
C LEU A 53 -19.42 -9.09 -5.75
N ARG A 54 -18.17 -8.71 -5.48
CA ARG A 54 -17.40 -7.82 -6.35
C ARG A 54 -17.29 -8.38 -7.77
N ALA A 55 -16.93 -9.67 -7.92
CA ALA A 55 -16.81 -10.29 -9.24
C ALA A 55 -18.12 -10.30 -10.02
N LEU A 56 -19.27 -10.45 -9.34
CA LEU A 56 -20.58 -10.37 -9.94
C LEU A 56 -20.94 -8.94 -10.37
N LEU A 57 -20.69 -7.96 -9.50
CA LEU A 57 -20.94 -6.54 -9.78
C LEU A 57 -20.03 -5.99 -10.89
N ALA A 58 -18.78 -6.43 -10.94
CA ALA A 58 -17.81 -6.03 -11.96
C ALA A 58 -18.16 -6.50 -13.39
N ARG A 59 -19.20 -7.31 -13.56
CA ARG A 59 -19.75 -7.64 -14.88
C ARG A 59 -20.56 -6.50 -15.51
N SER A 60 -21.08 -5.60 -14.68
CA SER A 60 -21.98 -4.52 -15.11
C SER A 60 -21.53 -3.13 -14.62
N ARG A 61 -20.47 -3.06 -13.83
CA ARG A 61 -19.96 -1.80 -13.25
C ARG A 61 -18.43 -1.78 -13.28
N PRO A 62 -17.79 -0.60 -13.27
CA PRO A 62 -16.35 -0.47 -13.10
C PRO A 62 -15.87 -1.21 -11.84
N TYR A 63 -14.68 -1.81 -11.92
CA TYR A 63 -14.13 -2.66 -10.85
C TYR A 63 -13.99 -1.92 -9.52
N ALA A 64 -13.62 -0.63 -9.57
CA ALA A 64 -13.51 0.22 -8.39
C ALA A 64 -14.87 0.41 -7.69
N GLU A 65 -15.95 0.69 -8.46
CA GLU A 65 -17.30 0.84 -7.91
C GLU A 65 -17.84 -0.48 -7.31
N ALA A 66 -17.59 -1.60 -8.00
CA ALA A 66 -17.95 -2.93 -7.49
C ALA A 66 -17.24 -3.22 -6.15
N THR A 67 -15.96 -2.85 -6.03
CA THR A 67 -15.18 -2.99 -4.80
C THR A 67 -15.72 -2.08 -3.69
N GLN A 68 -16.02 -0.84 -4.01
CA GLN A 68 -16.56 0.12 -3.04
C GLN A 68 -17.95 -0.32 -2.52
N THR A 69 -18.79 -0.86 -3.40
CA THR A 69 -20.09 -1.41 -2.99
C THR A 69 -19.93 -2.59 -2.04
N ALA A 70 -19.04 -3.54 -2.33
CA ALA A 70 -18.77 -4.67 -1.46
C ALA A 70 -18.16 -4.24 -0.10
N ALA A 71 -17.30 -3.21 -0.09
CA ALA A 71 -16.75 -2.64 1.12
C ALA A 71 -17.81 -1.91 1.97
N THR A 72 -18.71 -1.17 1.32
CA THR A 72 -19.82 -0.50 2.01
C THR A 72 -20.77 -1.51 2.64
N ALA A 73 -21.09 -2.61 1.95
CA ALA A 73 -21.84 -3.73 2.53
C ALA A 73 -21.13 -4.30 3.77
N GLY A 74 -19.79 -4.49 3.71
CA GLY A 74 -19.00 -4.95 4.85
C GLY A 74 -19.05 -4.01 6.04
N LYS A 75 -18.93 -2.71 5.80
CA LYS A 75 -19.03 -1.69 6.86
C LYS A 75 -20.42 -1.67 7.50
N LEU A 76 -21.48 -1.80 6.69
CA LEU A 76 -22.85 -1.86 7.21
C LEU A 76 -23.05 -3.08 8.12
N ILE A 77 -22.58 -4.27 7.68
CA ILE A 77 -22.65 -5.49 8.49
C ILE A 77 -21.84 -5.32 9.78
N ALA A 78 -20.66 -4.73 9.73
CA ALA A 78 -19.84 -4.45 10.90
C ALA A 78 -20.55 -3.53 11.90
N VAL A 79 -21.24 -2.49 11.43
CA VAL A 79 -22.04 -1.59 12.28
C VAL A 79 -23.20 -2.36 12.94
N LEU A 80 -23.93 -3.17 12.18
CA LEU A 80 -25.01 -4.00 12.73
C LEU A 80 -24.48 -5.00 13.78
N MET A 81 -23.34 -5.62 13.52
CA MET A 81 -22.66 -6.48 14.50
C MET A 81 -22.26 -5.70 15.76
N ALA A 82 -21.75 -4.48 15.62
CA ALA A 82 -21.35 -3.65 16.74
C ALA A 82 -22.57 -3.27 17.63
N VAL A 83 -23.68 -2.88 17.00
CA VAL A 83 -24.93 -2.59 17.71
C VAL A 83 -25.41 -3.83 18.47
N PHE A 84 -25.44 -4.99 17.82
CA PHE A 84 -25.82 -6.24 18.46
C PHE A 84 -24.87 -6.61 19.62
N ALA A 85 -23.57 -6.42 19.43
CA ALA A 85 -22.56 -6.69 20.46
C ALA A 85 -22.77 -5.83 21.73
N VAL A 86 -23.14 -4.55 21.56
CA VAL A 86 -23.46 -3.66 22.69
C VAL A 86 -24.71 -4.12 23.41
N LEU A 87 -25.78 -4.42 22.68
CA LEU A 87 -27.05 -4.89 23.27
C LEU A 87 -26.91 -6.25 23.98
N ALA A 88 -26.06 -7.12 23.46
CA ALA A 88 -25.79 -8.46 24.02
C ALA A 88 -24.68 -8.45 25.09
N PHE A 89 -24.11 -7.30 25.45
CA PHE A 89 -22.96 -7.19 26.35
C PHE A 89 -21.79 -8.13 25.95
N ALA A 90 -21.52 -8.27 24.64
CA ALA A 90 -20.52 -9.16 24.07
C ALA A 90 -19.26 -8.41 23.60
N PRO A 91 -18.29 -8.12 24.48
CA PRO A 91 -17.13 -7.27 24.13
C PRO A 91 -16.24 -7.89 23.04
N LEU A 92 -16.14 -9.21 22.98
CA LEU A 92 -15.39 -9.90 21.93
C LEU A 92 -16.03 -9.68 20.55
N LEU A 93 -17.36 -9.72 20.46
CA LEU A 93 -18.08 -9.48 19.21
C LEU A 93 -17.91 -8.02 18.76
N LEU A 94 -17.85 -7.07 19.70
CA LEU A 94 -17.58 -5.67 19.40
C LEU A 94 -16.17 -5.48 18.80
N LEU A 95 -15.18 -6.18 19.36
CA LEU A 95 -13.82 -6.18 18.82
C LEU A 95 -13.76 -6.75 17.39
N ILE A 96 -14.47 -7.84 17.14
CA ILE A 96 -14.58 -8.45 15.80
C ILE A 96 -15.26 -7.48 14.83
N ALA A 97 -16.34 -6.84 15.23
CA ALA A 97 -17.05 -5.86 14.42
C ALA A 97 -16.13 -4.67 14.04
N MET A 98 -15.36 -4.15 14.98
CA MET A 98 -14.38 -3.11 14.74
C MET A 98 -13.30 -3.57 13.72
N PHE A 99 -12.78 -4.78 13.88
CA PHE A 99 -11.83 -5.36 12.95
C PHE A 99 -12.39 -5.48 11.53
N VAL A 100 -13.63 -6.01 11.39
CA VAL A 100 -14.31 -6.14 10.10
C VAL A 100 -14.51 -4.77 9.45
N TYR A 101 -14.89 -3.74 10.22
CA TYR A 101 -15.06 -2.38 9.71
C TYR A 101 -13.77 -1.79 9.13
N ILE A 102 -12.65 -1.93 9.86
CA ILE A 102 -11.32 -1.46 9.44
C ILE A 102 -10.84 -2.23 8.20
N ALA A 103 -10.96 -3.55 8.22
CA ALA A 103 -10.51 -4.43 7.14
C ALA A 103 -11.29 -4.20 5.84
N ALA A 104 -12.62 -3.99 5.92
CA ALA A 104 -13.45 -3.64 4.76
C ALA A 104 -13.02 -2.31 4.13
N GLY A 105 -12.61 -1.34 4.94
CA GLY A 105 -12.09 -0.06 4.45
C GLY A 105 -10.73 -0.17 3.77
N ALA A 106 -9.84 -1.00 4.30
CA ALA A 106 -8.50 -1.20 3.77
C ALA A 106 -8.50 -1.85 2.38
N GLU A 107 -9.31 -2.90 2.18
CA GLU A 107 -9.45 -3.59 0.90
C GLU A 107 -9.91 -2.64 -0.22
N SER A 108 -10.87 -1.75 0.09
CA SER A 108 -11.36 -0.76 -0.87
C SER A 108 -10.29 0.24 -1.29
N ARG A 109 -9.51 0.77 -0.34
CA ARG A 109 -8.48 1.79 -0.63
C ARG A 109 -7.40 1.26 -1.56
N THR A 110 -6.88 0.07 -1.30
CA THR A 110 -5.83 -0.55 -2.11
C THR A 110 -6.31 -0.82 -3.53
N THR A 111 -7.55 -1.27 -3.68
CA THR A 111 -8.14 -1.55 -4.99
C THR A 111 -8.37 -0.29 -5.80
N VAL A 112 -8.90 0.77 -5.18
CA VAL A 112 -9.12 2.05 -5.86
C VAL A 112 -7.79 2.67 -6.32
N LEU A 113 -6.75 2.65 -5.47
CA LEU A 113 -5.42 3.14 -5.86
C LEU A 113 -4.84 2.32 -7.02
N ARG A 114 -4.95 1.00 -6.97
CA ARG A 114 -4.46 0.14 -8.05
C ARG A 114 -5.18 0.42 -9.38
N ASP A 115 -6.48 0.69 -9.33
CA ASP A 115 -7.27 1.00 -10.51
C ASP A 115 -6.92 2.38 -11.08
N LEU A 116 -6.70 3.37 -10.22
CA LEU A 116 -6.24 4.72 -10.61
C LEU A 116 -4.89 4.69 -11.36
N PHE A 117 -3.95 3.88 -10.90
CA PHE A 117 -2.62 3.75 -11.52
C PHE A 117 -2.56 2.69 -12.63
N ARG A 118 -3.68 2.07 -12.96
CA ARG A 118 -3.72 0.98 -13.95
C ARG A 118 -3.23 1.44 -15.32
N GLY A 119 -2.20 0.74 -15.83
CA GLY A 119 -1.60 1.02 -17.12
C GLY A 119 -0.67 2.24 -17.14
N LEU A 120 -0.40 2.86 -15.97
CA LEU A 120 0.65 3.87 -15.85
C LEU A 120 1.99 3.23 -15.52
N THR A 121 3.03 3.72 -16.16
CA THR A 121 4.41 3.34 -15.90
C THR A 121 5.11 4.37 -15.00
N VAL A 122 6.22 3.97 -14.41
CA VAL A 122 7.12 4.85 -13.65
C VAL A 122 7.58 6.03 -14.52
N ARG A 123 7.82 5.82 -15.82
CA ARG A 123 8.25 6.83 -16.78
C ARG A 123 7.28 8.02 -16.88
N GLU A 124 5.99 7.77 -16.77
CA GLU A 124 4.94 8.80 -16.84
C GLU A 124 4.83 9.64 -15.55
N LEU A 125 5.36 9.12 -14.44
CA LEU A 125 5.31 9.80 -13.15
C LEU A 125 6.64 10.41 -12.73
N MET A 126 7.77 9.90 -13.25
CA MET A 126 9.08 10.29 -12.77
C MET A 126 9.44 11.73 -13.16
N SER A 127 10.14 12.37 -12.26
CA SER A 127 10.84 13.64 -12.55
C SER A 127 12.25 13.34 -13.07
N THR A 128 12.57 13.85 -14.26
CA THR A 128 13.89 13.68 -14.90
C THR A 128 14.84 14.81 -14.58
N ASP A 129 14.33 16.01 -14.29
CA ASP A 129 15.15 17.16 -13.85
C ASP A 129 15.44 17.05 -12.34
N VAL A 130 16.28 16.08 -11.99
CA VAL A 130 16.66 15.82 -10.62
C VAL A 130 18.00 16.46 -10.29
N ARG A 131 17.97 17.36 -9.34
CA ARG A 131 19.19 17.99 -8.83
C ARG A 131 19.93 17.03 -7.94
N THR A 132 21.23 16.90 -8.17
CA THR A 132 22.11 15.98 -7.44
C THR A 132 23.27 16.75 -6.79
N VAL A 133 23.91 16.11 -5.82
CA VAL A 133 25.14 16.62 -5.17
C VAL A 133 26.22 15.56 -5.20
N THR A 134 27.49 15.96 -5.01
CA THR A 134 28.57 15.00 -4.89
C THR A 134 28.90 14.71 -3.41
N PRO A 135 29.50 13.56 -3.09
CA PRO A 135 29.89 13.21 -1.71
C PRO A 135 30.80 14.25 -1.04
N GLU A 136 31.64 14.93 -1.83
CA GLU A 136 32.62 15.92 -1.34
C GLU A 136 32.00 17.30 -1.06
N THR A 137 30.76 17.53 -1.44
CA THR A 137 30.06 18.81 -1.16
C THR A 137 30.01 19.02 0.35
N THR A 138 30.41 20.21 0.82
CA THR A 138 30.33 20.53 2.25
C THR A 138 28.88 20.74 2.68
N VAL A 139 28.58 20.47 3.95
CA VAL A 139 27.26 20.70 4.52
C VAL A 139 26.83 22.17 4.40
N ALA A 140 27.76 23.13 4.57
CA ALA A 140 27.48 24.55 4.36
C ALA A 140 27.01 24.84 2.91
N ALA A 141 27.78 24.40 1.92
CA ALA A 141 27.41 24.55 0.51
C ALA A 141 26.09 23.85 0.16
N PHE A 142 25.81 22.71 0.76
CA PHE A 142 24.52 22.03 0.59
C PHE A 142 23.35 22.85 1.14
N VAL A 143 23.49 23.45 2.34
CA VAL A 143 22.43 24.31 2.93
C VAL A 143 22.12 25.49 2.04
N ASP A 144 23.13 26.15 1.47
CA ASP A 144 22.94 27.26 0.53
C ASP A 144 22.15 26.82 -0.71
N ARG A 145 22.42 25.63 -1.23
CA ARG A 145 21.66 25.05 -2.34
C ARG A 145 20.21 24.76 -1.95
N VAL A 146 19.96 24.18 -0.78
CA VAL A 146 18.58 23.90 -0.28
C VAL A 146 17.76 25.19 -0.25
N VAL A 147 18.33 26.29 0.27
CA VAL A 147 17.67 27.60 0.35
C VAL A 147 17.36 28.16 -1.04
N THR A 148 18.33 28.10 -1.94
CA THR A 148 18.21 28.65 -3.30
C THR A 148 17.27 27.83 -4.18
N GLU A 149 17.37 26.51 -4.12
CA GLU A 149 16.69 25.57 -5.00
C GLU A 149 15.34 25.08 -4.43
N ARG A 150 15.05 25.39 -3.17
CA ARG A 150 13.83 25.00 -2.44
C ARG A 150 13.54 23.49 -2.48
N THR A 151 14.60 22.70 -2.52
CA THR A 151 14.54 21.23 -2.54
C THR A 151 15.16 20.72 -1.25
N THR A 152 14.47 19.84 -0.54
CA THR A 152 14.85 19.38 0.81
C THR A 152 15.68 18.11 0.83
N ALA A 153 15.84 17.44 -0.32
CA ALA A 153 16.57 16.18 -0.40
C ALA A 153 17.15 15.97 -1.81
N TYR A 154 18.40 15.54 -1.85
CA TYR A 154 19.17 15.36 -3.08
C TYR A 154 19.79 13.98 -3.15
N PRO A 155 19.68 13.26 -4.29
CA PRO A 155 20.51 12.10 -4.56
C PRO A 155 21.99 12.49 -4.57
N VAL A 156 22.82 11.71 -3.89
CA VAL A 156 24.27 11.89 -3.89
C VAL A 156 24.84 11.03 -5.00
N MET A 157 25.53 11.66 -5.95
CA MET A 157 26.09 10.98 -7.10
C MET A 157 27.60 10.94 -7.06
N GLU A 158 28.14 9.74 -7.26
CA GLU A 158 29.56 9.53 -7.48
C GLU A 158 29.76 8.74 -8.78
N ARG A 159 30.54 9.29 -9.71
CA ARG A 159 30.89 8.64 -10.99
C ARG A 159 29.69 8.13 -11.81
N GLY A 160 28.56 8.84 -11.76
CA GLY A 160 27.34 8.47 -12.48
C GLY A 160 26.42 7.49 -11.78
N THR A 161 26.76 7.08 -10.56
CA THR A 161 25.96 6.18 -9.73
C THR A 161 25.47 6.90 -8.49
N VAL A 162 24.23 6.65 -8.07
CA VAL A 162 23.72 7.19 -6.81
C VAL A 162 24.23 6.33 -5.65
N THR A 163 24.94 6.95 -4.71
CA THR A 163 25.53 6.30 -3.54
C THR A 163 24.73 6.52 -2.25
N GLY A 164 23.80 7.48 -2.26
CA GLY A 164 22.94 7.78 -1.12
C GLY A 164 22.00 8.94 -1.38
N VAL A 165 21.32 9.41 -0.34
CA VAL A 165 20.51 10.62 -0.36
C VAL A 165 20.84 11.48 0.84
N VAL A 166 21.08 12.77 0.63
CA VAL A 166 21.20 13.77 1.69
C VAL A 166 19.91 14.55 1.83
N THR A 167 19.44 14.73 3.05
CA THR A 167 18.21 15.47 3.37
C THR A 167 18.51 16.64 4.30
N LEU A 168 17.61 17.63 4.30
CA LEU A 168 17.71 18.75 5.24
C LEU A 168 17.75 18.26 6.70
N ASP A 169 16.97 17.22 7.04
CA ASP A 169 16.93 16.65 8.39
C ASP A 169 18.27 16.05 8.83
N SER A 170 19.01 15.41 7.90
CA SER A 170 20.34 14.87 8.21
C SER A 170 21.35 15.97 8.50
N VAL A 171 21.24 17.09 7.80
CA VAL A 171 22.13 18.26 7.91
C VAL A 171 21.83 19.11 9.16
N GLN A 172 20.57 19.19 9.59
CA GLN A 172 20.20 19.93 10.82
C GLN A 172 20.89 19.38 12.07
N LYS A 173 21.31 18.13 12.05
CA LYS A 173 22.05 17.49 13.16
C LYS A 173 23.51 17.92 13.24
N VAL A 174 24.04 18.58 12.20
CA VAL A 174 25.43 19.05 12.16
C VAL A 174 25.51 20.44 12.79
N PRO A 175 26.35 20.63 13.84
CA PRO A 175 26.58 21.94 14.45
C PRO A 175 27.07 22.97 13.43
N LEU A 176 26.70 24.23 13.62
CA LEU A 176 27.03 25.30 12.68
C LEU A 176 28.53 25.41 12.41
N GLU A 177 29.35 25.27 13.45
CA GLU A 177 30.79 25.39 13.37
C GLU A 177 31.47 24.25 12.60
N ALA A 178 30.78 23.10 12.48
CA ALA A 178 31.29 21.93 11.78
C ALA A 178 30.86 21.84 10.30
N ARG A 179 29.95 22.69 9.86
CA ARG A 179 29.32 22.56 8.51
C ARG A 179 30.29 22.80 7.35
N ASP A 180 31.33 23.61 7.56
CA ASP A 180 32.35 23.86 6.53
C ASP A 180 33.33 22.68 6.37
N SER A 181 33.53 21.89 7.43
CA SER A 181 34.44 20.74 7.46
C SER A 181 33.78 19.40 7.27
N THR A 182 32.45 19.30 7.48
CA THR A 182 31.68 18.08 7.30
C THR A 182 31.19 17.98 5.86
N THR A 183 31.32 16.82 5.24
CA THR A 183 30.88 16.56 3.86
C THR A 183 29.52 15.88 3.81
N VAL A 184 28.90 15.93 2.64
CA VAL A 184 27.65 15.18 2.37
C VAL A 184 27.84 13.68 2.59
N ALA A 185 29.03 13.13 2.27
CA ALA A 185 29.34 11.72 2.51
C ALA A 185 29.22 11.31 3.98
N ASP A 186 29.53 12.23 4.91
CA ASP A 186 29.50 11.95 6.36
C ASP A 186 28.07 11.89 6.93
N VAL A 187 27.09 12.50 6.24
CA VAL A 187 25.71 12.70 6.74
C VAL A 187 24.61 12.12 5.84
N MET A 188 24.96 11.65 4.65
CA MET A 188 23.99 11.05 3.75
C MET A 188 23.39 9.76 4.30
N GLY A 189 22.16 9.50 3.99
CA GLY A 189 21.49 8.23 4.26
C GLY A 189 21.75 7.20 3.14
N PRO A 190 21.28 5.95 3.35
CA PRO A 190 21.43 4.88 2.36
C PRO A 190 20.71 5.20 1.06
N THR A 191 21.11 4.50 0.01
CA THR A 191 20.44 4.59 -1.30
C THR A 191 18.98 4.14 -1.18
N PRO A 192 18.01 4.96 -1.61
CA PRO A 192 16.61 4.56 -1.69
C PRO A 192 16.40 3.35 -2.62
N PRO A 193 15.24 2.67 -2.53
CA PRO A 193 14.87 1.64 -3.48
C PRO A 193 14.96 2.14 -4.93
N THR A 194 15.27 1.24 -5.84
CA THR A 194 15.38 1.54 -7.28
C THR A 194 14.32 0.75 -8.06
N VAL A 195 13.81 1.36 -9.13
CA VAL A 195 12.90 0.70 -10.09
C VAL A 195 13.30 1.07 -11.52
N GLY A 196 12.88 0.26 -12.48
CA GLY A 196 13.02 0.61 -13.89
C GLY A 196 11.95 1.61 -14.36
N PRO A 197 12.19 2.37 -15.42
CA PRO A 197 11.21 3.34 -15.93
C PRO A 197 9.93 2.68 -16.46
N ASP A 198 10.00 1.44 -16.95
CA ASP A 198 8.86 0.72 -17.50
C ASP A 198 8.11 -0.13 -16.45
N ALA A 199 8.50 -0.02 -15.17
CA ALA A 199 7.80 -0.68 -14.08
C ALA A 199 6.40 -0.09 -13.87
N ASP A 200 5.48 -0.90 -13.34
CA ASP A 200 4.13 -0.47 -12.98
C ASP A 200 4.15 0.60 -11.88
N ALA A 201 3.39 1.69 -12.07
CA ALA A 201 3.37 2.81 -11.13
C ALA A 201 2.83 2.45 -9.75
N PHE A 202 1.82 1.54 -9.68
CA PHE A 202 1.29 1.07 -8.41
C PHE A 202 2.30 0.21 -7.65
N ASP A 203 3.03 -0.66 -8.34
CA ASP A 203 4.07 -1.50 -7.73
C ASP A 203 5.24 -0.64 -7.21
N ALA A 204 5.57 0.46 -7.90
CA ALA A 204 6.53 1.46 -7.42
C ALA A 204 6.02 2.14 -6.13
N LEU A 205 4.73 2.55 -6.06
CA LEU A 205 4.12 3.10 -4.85
C LEU A 205 4.19 2.12 -3.66
N VAL A 206 3.91 0.84 -3.89
CA VAL A 206 4.01 -0.22 -2.87
C VAL A 206 5.47 -0.37 -2.40
N THR A 207 6.43 -0.37 -3.32
CA THR A 207 7.86 -0.47 -3.01
C THR A 207 8.31 0.71 -2.13
N MET A 208 7.92 1.94 -2.47
CA MET A 208 8.22 3.15 -1.70
C MET A 208 7.63 3.07 -0.28
N SER A 209 6.37 2.68 -0.18
CA SER A 209 5.66 2.57 1.11
C SER A 209 6.30 1.50 2.01
N SER A 210 6.73 0.38 1.44
CA SER A 210 7.37 -0.73 2.17
C SER A 210 8.75 -0.35 2.72
N ALA A 211 9.48 0.47 1.98
CA ALA A 211 10.79 0.99 2.41
C ALA A 211 10.68 2.12 3.44
N ARG A 212 9.47 2.58 3.79
CA ARG A 212 9.23 3.73 4.66
C ARG A 212 9.98 4.98 4.21
N GLY A 213 10.22 5.10 2.90
CA GLY A 213 10.85 6.23 2.25
C GLY A 213 9.85 7.18 1.61
N ASP A 214 10.31 8.36 1.26
CA ASP A 214 9.52 9.38 0.55
C ASP A 214 9.82 9.41 -0.95
N ARG A 215 10.73 8.55 -1.44
CA ARG A 215 11.21 8.53 -2.82
C ARG A 215 11.70 7.17 -3.28
N ILE A 216 11.70 7.01 -4.60
CA ILE A 216 12.30 5.91 -5.34
C ILE A 216 13.19 6.50 -6.42
N LEU A 217 14.34 5.88 -6.64
CA LEU A 217 15.23 6.24 -7.74
C LEU A 217 14.85 5.42 -8.99
N VAL A 218 14.86 6.07 -10.13
CA VAL A 218 14.61 5.40 -11.41
C VAL A 218 15.95 5.16 -12.10
N VAL A 219 16.21 3.88 -12.40
CA VAL A 219 17.47 3.43 -12.99
C VAL A 219 17.18 2.66 -14.27
N GLU A 220 17.80 3.07 -15.38
CA GLU A 220 17.72 2.40 -16.68
C GLU A 220 19.10 1.95 -17.12
N SER A 221 19.28 0.66 -17.37
CA SER A 221 20.58 0.09 -17.77
C SER A 221 21.74 0.44 -16.82
N GLY A 222 21.46 0.49 -15.51
CA GLY A 222 22.45 0.84 -14.47
C GLY A 222 22.73 2.32 -14.32
N ARG A 223 22.05 3.20 -15.05
CA ARG A 223 22.18 4.65 -14.96
C ARG A 223 20.98 5.28 -14.27
N PHE A 224 21.24 6.26 -13.44
CA PHE A 224 20.20 7.09 -12.85
C PHE A 224 19.54 7.96 -13.92
N VAL A 225 18.23 7.86 -14.09
CA VAL A 225 17.46 8.59 -15.11
C VAL A 225 16.38 9.49 -14.51
N GLY A 226 16.06 9.33 -13.23
CA GLY A 226 15.04 10.13 -12.57
C GLY A 226 14.68 9.64 -11.18
N GLN A 227 13.71 10.28 -10.58
CA GLN A 227 13.14 9.86 -9.29
C GLN A 227 11.64 10.04 -9.28
N ILE A 228 10.97 9.31 -8.39
CA ILE A 228 9.57 9.54 -8.01
C ILE A 228 9.53 9.82 -6.51
N THR A 229 8.77 10.84 -6.13
CA THR A 229 8.51 11.19 -4.73
C THR A 229 7.07 10.94 -4.35
N SER A 230 6.77 10.94 -3.05
CA SER A 230 5.38 10.88 -2.56
C SER A 230 4.53 12.02 -3.14
N ALA A 231 5.13 13.21 -3.36
CA ALA A 231 4.44 14.34 -3.94
C ALA A 231 4.03 14.12 -5.41
N ASP A 232 4.83 13.38 -6.18
CA ASP A 232 4.52 13.06 -7.58
C ASP A 232 3.31 12.11 -7.65
N PHE A 233 3.24 11.12 -6.75
CA PHE A 233 2.06 10.25 -6.63
C PHE A 233 0.81 11.03 -6.23
N VAL A 234 0.90 11.93 -5.24
CA VAL A 234 -0.25 12.77 -4.82
C VAL A 234 -0.74 13.63 -5.98
N ARG A 235 0.18 14.31 -6.68
CA ARG A 235 -0.15 15.13 -7.85
C ARG A 235 -0.83 14.32 -8.94
N MET A 236 -0.33 13.11 -9.23
CA MET A 236 -0.95 12.24 -10.22
C MET A 236 -2.36 11.81 -9.80
N ILE A 237 -2.58 11.48 -8.51
CA ILE A 237 -3.93 11.18 -7.99
C ILE A 237 -4.88 12.36 -8.21
N GLU A 238 -4.44 13.59 -7.91
CA GLU A 238 -5.26 14.79 -8.12
C GLU A 238 -5.62 14.99 -9.60
N VAL A 239 -4.65 14.80 -10.50
CA VAL A 239 -4.89 14.88 -11.95
C VAL A 239 -5.90 13.82 -12.40
N LEU A 240 -5.68 12.55 -12.02
CA LEU A 240 -6.57 11.45 -12.42
C LEU A 240 -7.98 11.60 -11.87
N GLN A 241 -8.14 12.12 -10.65
CA GLN A 241 -9.46 12.41 -10.06
C GLN A 241 -10.14 13.60 -10.71
N GLY A 242 -9.37 14.59 -11.15
CA GLY A 242 -9.89 15.77 -11.84
C GLY A 242 -10.33 15.51 -13.29
N LEU A 243 -9.77 14.48 -13.94
CA LEU A 243 -10.09 14.12 -15.33
C LEU A 243 -11.31 13.18 -15.47
N GLY A 244 -11.83 12.63 -14.37
CA GLY A 244 -12.92 11.64 -14.40
C GLY A 244 -12.46 10.22 -14.78
N PRO A 245 -13.40 9.27 -15.00
CA PRO A 245 -13.07 7.90 -15.40
C PRO A 245 -12.31 7.86 -16.73
N ARG A 246 -11.23 7.08 -16.78
CA ARG A 246 -10.31 7.00 -17.93
C ARG A 246 -10.93 6.52 -19.23
N ASP A 247 -12.09 5.88 -19.21
CA ASP A 247 -12.79 5.41 -20.39
C ASP A 247 -13.34 6.56 -21.28
N GLU A 248 -13.27 7.83 -20.81
CA GLU A 248 -13.71 9.02 -21.52
C GLU A 248 -12.57 9.98 -21.90
N VAL A 249 -11.33 9.71 -21.50
CA VAL A 249 -10.18 10.60 -21.78
C VAL A 249 -9.27 9.95 -22.81
N GLU A 250 -9.46 10.29 -24.09
CA GLU A 250 -8.40 10.21 -25.10
C GLU A 250 -7.29 11.19 -24.69
N LEU A 251 -6.15 10.67 -24.24
CA LEU A 251 -4.96 11.52 -24.03
C LEU A 251 -4.54 12.08 -25.38
N PRO A 252 -4.35 13.41 -25.52
CA PRO A 252 -3.87 13.97 -26.76
C PRO A 252 -2.49 13.38 -27.08
N ASP A 253 -2.35 12.84 -28.31
CA ASP A 253 -1.08 12.40 -28.89
C ASP A 253 -0.06 13.55 -28.86
N GLY A 254 0.84 13.57 -27.88
CA GLY A 254 1.81 14.66 -27.80
C GLY A 254 2.76 14.67 -26.60
N TYR A 255 2.71 13.70 -25.72
CA TYR A 255 3.70 13.53 -24.64
C TYR A 255 4.45 12.20 -24.78
N ALA A 256 5.03 11.96 -25.96
CA ALA A 256 6.00 10.91 -26.17
C ALA A 256 7.41 11.52 -26.30
#